data_72866ddc06fadae5b9012d2db22e30d6
#
_entry.id   72866ddc06fadae5b9012d2db22e30d6
#
_cell.length_a   1.000
_cell.length_b   1.000
_cell.length_c   1.000
_cell.angle_alpha   90.00
_cell.angle_beta   90.00
_cell.angle_gamma   90.00
#
_symmetry.space_group_name_H-M   'P 1'
#
loop_
_entity.id
_entity.type
_entity.pdbx_description
1 polymer ?
#
loop_
_entity_poly.entity_id
_entity_poly.type
_entity_poly.pdbx_seq_one_letter_code
_entity_poly.pdbx_strand_id
1 'polypeptide(L)'
;DRMRHAKSGNWWETAGHRALANNSVSYTEKPDMETFLREWTALVESKSGERGIFNRQAAQKQATKNNRRDPNWEFGTNPCSEIILRGPRIDLKTGQPITGTGGQFCNLSEVVVRATDDLKSLTNKVRLATIIGTLQSTLTKFPYLRKVWQNNTEEERLLGVSLTGIMD
;
A
#
# COMPACT_ATOMS: atom_id res chain seq x y z
N ASP A 1 20.00 -3.21 -9.39
CA ASP A 1 20.87 -2.52 -8.41
C ASP A 1 20.67 -1.01 -8.35
N ARG A 2 20.67 -0.30 -9.48
CA ARG A 2 20.50 1.18 -9.49
C ARG A 2 19.24 1.66 -8.75
N MET A 3 18.10 0.99 -8.94
CA MET A 3 16.86 1.32 -8.25
C MET A 3 16.92 0.94 -6.76
N ARG A 4 17.56 -0.18 -6.44
CA ARG A 4 17.74 -0.64 -5.05
C ARG A 4 18.50 0.36 -4.20
N HIS A 5 19.47 1.06 -4.78
CA HIS A 5 20.32 2.04 -4.10
C HIS A 5 19.95 3.49 -4.44
N ALA A 6 18.74 3.74 -4.93
CA ALA A 6 18.33 5.07 -5.38
C ALA A 6 18.37 6.15 -4.29
N LYS A 7 18.19 5.76 -3.03
CA LYS A 7 18.27 6.62 -1.86
C LYS A 7 19.28 6.06 -0.82
N SER A 8 20.45 5.64 -1.27
CA SER A 8 21.55 5.24 -0.39
C SER A 8 22.52 6.40 -0.14
N GLY A 9 23.16 6.41 1.03
CA GLY A 9 24.09 7.47 1.42
C GLY A 9 23.42 8.84 1.54
N ASN A 10 24.18 9.90 1.28
CA ASN A 10 23.70 11.29 1.36
C ASN A 10 22.88 11.69 0.11
N TRP A 11 21.89 10.89 -0.25
CA TRP A 11 21.06 11.10 -1.44
C TRP A 11 20.32 12.45 -1.45
N TRP A 12 20.02 13.03 -0.28
CA TRP A 12 19.37 14.34 -0.16
C TRP A 12 20.25 15.49 -0.68
N GLU A 13 21.56 15.34 -0.68
CA GLU A 13 22.51 16.30 -1.25
C GLU A 13 22.68 16.09 -2.75
N THR A 14 22.81 14.83 -3.19
CA THR A 14 23.15 14.46 -4.57
C THR A 14 21.95 14.22 -5.46
N ALA A 15 20.81 13.86 -4.90
CA ALA A 15 19.60 13.47 -5.61
C ALA A 15 18.32 13.95 -4.89
N GLY A 16 18.29 15.16 -4.36
CA GLY A 16 17.19 15.75 -3.59
C GLY A 16 15.83 15.69 -4.29
N HIS A 17 15.80 15.63 -5.64
CA HIS A 17 14.58 15.40 -6.42
C HIS A 17 13.86 14.07 -6.09
N ARG A 18 14.52 13.13 -5.40
CA ARG A 18 13.96 11.83 -4.98
C ARG A 18 13.22 11.92 -3.63
N ALA A 19 13.20 13.07 -2.98
CA ALA A 19 12.61 13.24 -1.65
C ALA A 19 11.15 12.77 -1.57
N LEU A 20 10.37 13.03 -2.61
CA LEU A 20 8.94 12.65 -2.67
C LEU A 20 8.67 11.34 -3.42
N ALA A 21 9.72 10.60 -3.80
CA ALA A 21 9.58 9.33 -4.49
C ALA A 21 9.80 8.16 -3.54
N ASN A 22 8.93 7.17 -3.59
CA ASN A 22 9.13 5.87 -2.94
C ASN A 22 9.48 4.80 -3.97
N ASN A 23 10.24 3.82 -3.53
CA ASN A 23 10.80 2.79 -4.37
C ASN A 23 10.71 1.43 -3.69
N SER A 24 9.53 0.81 -3.76
CA SER A 24 9.29 -0.51 -3.18
C SER A 24 9.56 -1.62 -4.19
N VAL A 25 9.98 -2.79 -3.71
CA VAL A 25 10.13 -3.98 -4.53
C VAL A 25 8.84 -4.79 -4.51
N SER A 26 8.41 -5.26 -5.68
CA SER A 26 7.24 -6.14 -5.82
C SER A 26 7.68 -7.48 -6.39
N TYR A 27 7.41 -8.55 -5.66
CA TYR A 27 7.61 -9.92 -6.11
C TYR A 27 6.30 -10.52 -6.61
N THR A 28 6.31 -11.01 -7.85
CA THR A 28 5.16 -11.74 -8.44
C THR A 28 5.12 -13.19 -8.03
N GLU A 29 6.27 -13.73 -7.68
CA GLU A 29 6.48 -15.10 -7.17
C GLU A 29 7.38 -15.06 -5.95
N LYS A 30 7.50 -16.17 -5.25
CA LYS A 30 8.43 -16.28 -4.13
C LYS A 30 9.86 -16.11 -4.65
N PRO A 31 10.61 -15.09 -4.21
CA PRO A 31 12.00 -14.93 -4.61
C PRO A 31 12.85 -16.07 -4.07
N ASP A 32 13.93 -16.38 -4.77
CA ASP A 32 14.98 -17.22 -4.21
C ASP A 32 15.68 -16.51 -3.03
N MET A 33 16.40 -17.29 -2.23
CA MET A 33 17.02 -16.78 -1.00
C MET A 33 18.08 -15.71 -1.29
N GLU A 34 18.85 -15.87 -2.36
CA GLU A 34 19.90 -14.92 -2.73
C GLU A 34 19.29 -13.56 -3.11
N THR A 35 18.29 -13.58 -3.98
CA THR A 35 17.55 -12.38 -4.39
C THR A 35 16.92 -11.66 -3.20
N PHE A 36 16.30 -12.41 -2.30
CA PHE A 36 15.70 -11.84 -1.09
C PHE A 36 16.74 -11.23 -0.15
N LEU A 37 17.84 -11.94 0.11
CA LEU A 37 18.90 -11.45 0.99
C LEU A 37 19.57 -10.19 0.45
N ARG A 38 19.80 -10.08 -0.86
CA ARG A 38 20.33 -8.86 -1.47
C ARG A 38 19.40 -7.67 -1.23
N GLU A 39 18.10 -7.87 -1.34
CA GLU A 39 17.10 -6.82 -1.06
C GLU A 39 17.10 -6.45 0.41
N TRP A 40 17.08 -7.45 1.29
CA TRP A 40 17.08 -7.26 2.73
C TRP A 40 18.33 -6.54 3.22
N THR A 41 19.50 -6.93 2.74
CA THR A 41 20.76 -6.27 3.07
C THR A 41 20.75 -4.80 2.66
N ALA A 42 20.28 -4.50 1.45
CA ALA A 42 20.17 -3.12 0.98
C ALA A 42 19.22 -2.27 1.86
N LEU A 43 18.14 -2.85 2.36
CA LEU A 43 17.24 -2.19 3.32
C LEU A 43 17.94 -1.87 4.64
N VAL A 44 18.65 -2.82 5.20
CA VAL A 44 19.40 -2.67 6.45
C VAL A 44 20.50 -1.60 6.31
N GLU A 45 21.25 -1.65 5.22
CA GLU A 45 22.36 -0.72 4.95
C GLU A 45 21.88 0.71 4.68
N SER A 46 20.70 0.87 4.08
CA SER A 46 20.15 2.19 3.76
C SER A 46 19.84 3.02 4.99
N LYS A 47 19.52 2.40 6.13
CA LYS A 47 19.15 3.04 7.41
C LYS A 47 18.05 4.12 7.27
N SER A 48 17.33 4.11 6.16
CA SER A 48 16.34 5.15 5.84
C SER A 48 14.91 4.77 6.19
N GLY A 49 14.64 3.51 6.59
CA GLY A 49 13.29 2.98 6.79
C GLY A 49 12.47 2.90 5.50
N GLU A 50 13.09 3.23 4.37
CA GLU A 50 12.45 3.26 3.06
C GLU A 50 12.71 1.98 2.29
N ARG A 51 11.84 1.72 1.40
CA ARG A 51 11.54 0.58 0.54
C ARG A 51 10.68 -0.46 1.24
N GLY A 52 9.43 -0.54 0.80
CA GLY A 52 8.55 -1.65 1.14
C GLY A 52 8.94 -2.91 0.35
N ILE A 53 8.62 -4.06 0.90
CA ILE A 53 8.66 -5.35 0.20
C ILE A 53 7.22 -5.82 0.03
N PHE A 54 6.76 -5.92 -1.21
CA PHE A 54 5.42 -6.36 -1.54
C PHE A 54 5.44 -7.71 -2.24
N ASN A 55 4.65 -8.66 -1.75
CA ASN A 55 4.47 -9.96 -2.37
C ASN A 55 3.07 -10.07 -2.99
N ARG A 56 3.00 -9.94 -4.31
CA ARG A 56 1.74 -9.98 -5.08
C ARG A 56 1.04 -11.33 -4.98
N GLN A 57 1.78 -12.42 -5.03
CA GLN A 57 1.23 -13.76 -4.88
C GLN A 57 0.57 -13.95 -3.51
N ALA A 58 1.22 -13.46 -2.44
CA ALA A 58 0.66 -13.49 -1.09
C ALA A 58 -0.62 -12.63 -1.00
N ALA A 59 -0.63 -11.47 -1.66
CA ALA A 59 -1.80 -10.61 -1.73
C ALA A 59 -2.98 -11.31 -2.45
N GLN A 60 -2.73 -11.96 -3.59
CA GLN A 60 -3.74 -12.75 -4.30
C GLN A 60 -4.27 -13.90 -3.44
N LYS A 61 -3.37 -14.65 -2.78
CA LYS A 61 -3.75 -15.72 -1.86
C LYS A 61 -4.57 -15.21 -0.67
N GLN A 62 -4.23 -14.04 -0.14
CA GLN A 62 -5.01 -13.43 0.94
C GLN A 62 -6.39 -12.95 0.46
N ALA A 63 -6.49 -12.47 -0.78
CA ALA A 63 -7.75 -12.04 -1.38
C ALA A 63 -8.78 -13.17 -1.46
N THR A 64 -8.35 -14.42 -1.64
CA THR A 64 -9.25 -15.60 -1.69
C THR A 64 -9.87 -15.94 -0.34
N LYS A 65 -9.28 -15.50 0.78
CA LYS A 65 -9.82 -15.79 2.11
C LYS A 65 -11.18 -15.13 2.28
N ASN A 66 -12.14 -15.94 2.71
CA ASN A 66 -13.50 -15.51 3.02
C ASN A 66 -14.24 -14.87 1.83
N ASN A 67 -13.81 -15.12 0.61
CA ASN A 67 -14.36 -14.53 -0.62
C ASN A 67 -14.51 -13.01 -0.56
N ARG A 68 -13.61 -12.34 0.15
CA ARG A 68 -13.70 -10.91 0.39
C ARG A 68 -13.33 -10.07 -0.83
N ARG A 69 -12.34 -10.54 -1.60
CA ARG A 69 -11.83 -9.85 -2.79
C ARG A 69 -11.63 -10.82 -3.93
N ASP A 70 -11.84 -10.37 -5.16
CA ASP A 70 -11.50 -11.13 -6.37
C ASP A 70 -9.96 -11.24 -6.47
N PRO A 71 -9.36 -12.45 -6.50
CA PRO A 71 -7.93 -12.62 -6.63
C PRO A 71 -7.38 -12.34 -8.03
N ASN A 72 -8.25 -12.16 -9.03
CA ASN A 72 -7.88 -12.02 -10.45
C ASN A 72 -7.46 -10.58 -10.79
N TRP A 73 -6.72 -9.95 -9.89
CA TRP A 73 -6.11 -8.65 -10.09
C TRP A 73 -4.60 -8.76 -9.94
N GLU A 74 -3.88 -8.05 -10.79
CA GLU A 74 -2.46 -7.79 -10.57
C GLU A 74 -2.35 -6.73 -9.48
N PHE A 75 -2.48 -7.16 -8.22
CA PHE A 75 -2.41 -6.24 -7.10
C PHE A 75 -1.08 -5.50 -7.05
N GLY A 76 -1.16 -4.23 -6.73
CA GLY A 76 -0.06 -3.37 -6.37
C GLY A 76 -0.25 -2.84 -4.94
N THR A 77 0.54 -1.85 -4.61
CA THR A 77 0.49 -1.22 -3.30
C THR A 77 0.66 0.28 -3.42
N ASN A 78 0.29 1.02 -2.37
CA ASN A 78 0.68 2.41 -2.21
C ASN A 78 2.19 2.52 -1.94
N PRO A 79 2.78 3.73 -1.94
CA PRO A 79 4.22 3.90 -1.76
C PRO A 79 4.81 3.25 -0.53
N CYS A 80 4.12 3.27 0.61
CA CYS A 80 4.61 2.70 1.88
C CYS A 80 4.33 1.19 2.03
N SER A 81 3.64 0.58 1.07
CA SER A 81 3.36 -0.88 0.97
C SER A 81 2.37 -1.45 2.00
N GLU A 82 1.63 -0.61 2.72
CA GLU A 82 0.65 -1.06 3.71
C GLU A 82 -0.74 -1.34 3.13
N ILE A 83 -1.04 -0.86 1.91
CA ILE A 83 -2.37 -1.00 1.30
C ILE A 83 -2.29 -1.78 0.00
N ILE A 84 -3.05 -2.86 -0.10
CA ILE A 84 -3.18 -3.65 -1.33
C ILE A 84 -4.24 -3.02 -2.24
N LEU A 85 -3.81 -2.47 -3.37
CA LEU A 85 -4.63 -1.79 -4.35
C LEU A 85 -4.79 -2.61 -5.62
N ARG A 86 -5.91 -2.41 -6.34
CA ARG A 86 -6.14 -3.01 -7.65
C ARG A 86 -5.22 -2.40 -8.70
N GLY A 87 -4.27 -3.19 -9.19
CA GLY A 87 -3.61 -2.98 -10.46
C GLY A 87 -4.50 -3.47 -11.62
N PRO A 88 -3.94 -3.79 -12.78
CA PRO A 88 -4.72 -4.37 -13.88
C PRO A 88 -5.41 -5.67 -13.50
N ARG A 89 -6.61 -5.89 -14.06
CA ARG A 89 -7.29 -7.17 -13.96
C ARG A 89 -6.56 -8.20 -14.84
N ILE A 90 -6.49 -9.44 -14.39
CA ILE A 90 -5.89 -10.53 -15.15
C ILE A 90 -6.96 -11.15 -16.06
N ASP A 91 -6.66 -11.29 -17.33
CA ASP A 91 -7.47 -12.06 -18.28
C ASP A 91 -7.28 -13.56 -17.98
N LEU A 92 -8.36 -14.21 -17.57
CA LEU A 92 -8.35 -15.62 -17.17
C LEU A 92 -8.04 -16.60 -18.32
N LYS A 93 -8.17 -16.16 -19.59
CA LYS A 93 -7.86 -16.99 -20.75
C LYS A 93 -6.39 -16.93 -21.12
N THR A 94 -5.81 -15.75 -21.04
CA THR A 94 -4.41 -15.49 -21.46
C THR A 94 -3.43 -15.40 -20.30
N GLY A 95 -3.90 -15.22 -19.07
CA GLY A 95 -3.07 -14.94 -17.91
C GLY A 95 -2.41 -13.55 -17.94
N GLN A 96 -2.75 -12.70 -18.90
CA GLN A 96 -2.12 -11.40 -19.08
C GLN A 96 -2.93 -10.24 -18.46
N PRO A 97 -2.25 -9.18 -18.00
CA PRO A 97 -2.92 -8.00 -17.48
C PRO A 97 -3.74 -7.26 -18.56
N ILE A 98 -4.99 -6.94 -18.24
CA ILE A 98 -5.86 -6.12 -19.12
C ILE A 98 -5.58 -4.65 -18.85
N THR A 99 -4.92 -4.00 -19.80
CA THR A 99 -4.54 -2.58 -19.69
C THR A 99 -5.74 -1.68 -19.42
N GLY A 100 -5.57 -0.71 -18.53
CA GLY A 100 -6.57 0.31 -18.25
C GLY A 100 -7.66 -0.09 -17.25
N THR A 101 -7.61 -1.31 -16.70
CA THR A 101 -8.59 -1.79 -15.69
C THR A 101 -8.17 -1.48 -14.25
N GLY A 102 -6.90 -1.17 -14.01
CA GLY A 102 -6.36 -0.83 -12.69
C GLY A 102 -6.56 0.63 -12.30
N GLY A 103 -6.42 0.87 -11.01
CA GLY A 103 -6.53 2.18 -10.36
C GLY A 103 -7.59 2.17 -9.26
N GLN A 104 -7.18 2.49 -8.03
CA GLN A 104 -8.06 2.44 -6.87
C GLN A 104 -7.52 3.39 -5.79
N PHE A 105 -8.40 3.98 -5.01
CA PHE A 105 -8.06 4.75 -3.83
C PHE A 105 -8.34 3.97 -2.54
N CYS A 106 -7.57 4.29 -1.51
CA CYS A 106 -7.88 3.95 -0.13
C CYS A 106 -8.00 5.22 0.71
N ASN A 107 -8.95 5.22 1.64
CA ASN A 107 -9.19 6.32 2.54
C ASN A 107 -8.47 6.04 3.86
N LEU A 108 -7.51 6.88 4.21
CA LEU A 108 -6.71 6.73 5.42
C LEU A 108 -7.10 7.79 6.46
N SER A 109 -7.16 7.35 7.69
CA SER A 109 -7.17 8.21 8.87
C SER A 109 -6.15 7.69 9.88
N GLU A 110 -5.65 8.58 10.73
CA GLU A 110 -4.60 8.23 11.68
C GLU A 110 -4.96 8.72 13.08
N VAL A 111 -4.66 7.90 14.06
CA VAL A 111 -4.83 8.17 15.48
C VAL A 111 -3.47 8.31 16.13
N VAL A 112 -3.24 9.43 16.78
CA VAL A 112 -2.04 9.64 17.61
C VAL A 112 -2.28 9.05 18.98
N VAL A 113 -1.56 7.98 19.30
CA VAL A 113 -1.51 7.38 20.63
C VAL A 113 -0.62 8.25 21.53
N ARG A 114 -1.02 8.47 22.77
CA ARG A 114 -0.26 9.22 23.77
C ARG A 114 -0.09 8.39 25.03
N ALA A 115 0.98 8.60 25.76
CA ALA A 115 1.25 7.94 27.03
C ALA A 115 0.11 8.12 28.07
N THR A 116 -0.70 9.16 27.91
CA THR A 116 -1.88 9.42 28.76
C THR A 116 -3.15 8.71 28.31
N ASP A 117 -3.14 8.00 27.18
CA ASP A 117 -4.31 7.27 26.71
C ASP A 117 -4.54 5.99 27.52
N ASP A 118 -5.76 5.78 27.90
CA ASP A 118 -6.27 4.50 28.38
C ASP A 118 -7.05 3.78 27.26
N LEU A 119 -7.52 2.58 27.54
CA LEU A 119 -8.30 1.80 26.58
C LEU A 119 -9.55 2.54 26.10
N LYS A 120 -10.19 3.30 26.98
CA LYS A 120 -11.43 4.03 26.67
C LYS A 120 -11.15 5.20 25.73
N SER A 121 -10.14 6.03 26.03
CA SER A 121 -9.75 7.17 25.20
C SER A 121 -9.25 6.72 23.84
N LEU A 122 -8.41 5.67 23.79
CA LEU A 122 -7.92 5.11 22.53
C LEU A 122 -9.06 4.54 21.69
N THR A 123 -9.99 3.78 22.29
CA THR A 123 -11.17 3.24 21.58
C THR A 123 -12.01 4.38 21.00
N ASN A 124 -12.21 5.47 21.73
CA ASN A 124 -12.96 6.63 21.21
C ASN A 124 -12.24 7.28 20.02
N LYS A 125 -10.92 7.47 20.10
CA LYS A 125 -10.12 8.01 18.99
C LYS A 125 -10.25 7.14 17.74
N VAL A 126 -10.07 5.83 17.88
CA VAL A 126 -10.19 4.88 16.76
C VAL A 126 -11.62 4.90 16.19
N ARG A 127 -12.64 4.95 17.03
CA ARG A 127 -14.04 5.05 16.59
C ARG A 127 -14.29 6.30 15.76
N LEU A 128 -13.81 7.46 16.22
CA LEU A 128 -13.95 8.72 15.48
C LEU A 128 -13.21 8.69 14.15
N ALA A 129 -11.97 8.20 14.14
CA ALA A 129 -11.19 8.03 12.91
C ALA A 129 -11.88 7.09 11.91
N THR A 130 -12.48 6.00 12.40
CA THR A 130 -13.26 5.07 11.57
C THR A 130 -14.49 5.74 10.96
N ILE A 131 -15.21 6.55 11.73
CA ILE A 131 -16.38 7.31 11.23
C ILE A 131 -15.95 8.27 10.12
N ILE A 132 -14.88 9.04 10.35
CA ILE A 132 -14.34 9.98 9.36
C ILE A 132 -13.94 9.25 8.09
N GLY A 133 -13.15 8.16 8.19
CA GLY A 133 -12.72 7.38 7.06
C GLY A 133 -13.90 6.73 6.31
N THR A 134 -14.94 6.29 7.02
CA THR A 134 -16.17 5.75 6.42
C THR A 134 -16.89 6.81 5.61
N LEU A 135 -17.05 8.01 6.15
CA LEU A 135 -17.65 9.14 5.43
C LEU A 135 -16.82 9.49 4.19
N GLN A 136 -15.50 9.57 4.33
CA GLN A 136 -14.58 9.83 3.23
C GLN A 136 -14.71 8.76 2.12
N SER A 137 -14.88 7.49 2.47
CA SER A 137 -15.02 6.40 1.51
C SER A 137 -16.30 6.48 0.65
N THR A 138 -17.27 7.31 1.04
CA THR A 138 -18.47 7.57 0.22
C THR A 138 -18.23 8.57 -0.89
N LEU A 139 -17.11 9.29 -0.87
CA LEU A 139 -16.72 10.27 -1.89
C LEU A 139 -16.11 9.56 -3.10
N THR A 140 -16.94 9.09 -4.01
CA THR A 140 -16.52 8.26 -5.16
C THR A 140 -16.60 8.98 -6.51
N LYS A 141 -17.02 10.24 -6.53
CA LYS A 141 -17.11 11.04 -7.75
C LYS A 141 -15.78 11.71 -8.07
N PHE A 142 -15.11 11.21 -9.10
CA PHE A 142 -13.80 11.72 -9.55
C PHE A 142 -13.92 12.31 -10.97
N PRO A 143 -14.38 13.56 -11.13
CA PRO A 143 -14.72 14.12 -12.46
C PRO A 143 -13.51 14.25 -13.39
N TYR A 144 -12.29 14.32 -12.85
CA TYR A 144 -11.06 14.46 -13.64
C TYR A 144 -10.32 13.14 -13.88
N LEU A 145 -10.84 12.02 -13.37
CA LEU A 145 -10.22 10.71 -13.52
C LEU A 145 -11.01 9.81 -14.46
N ARG A 146 -10.32 8.80 -15.00
CA ARG A 146 -10.99 7.77 -15.80
C ARG A 146 -12.01 7.03 -14.95
N LYS A 147 -13.11 6.61 -15.56
CA LYS A 147 -14.24 5.93 -14.90
C LYS A 147 -13.82 4.69 -14.08
N VAL A 148 -12.74 4.02 -14.48
CA VAL A 148 -12.21 2.84 -13.75
C VAL A 148 -11.86 3.17 -12.29
N TRP A 149 -11.34 4.36 -12.00
CA TRP A 149 -11.04 4.78 -10.63
C TRP A 149 -12.30 4.83 -9.76
N GLN A 150 -13.36 5.40 -10.31
CA GLN A 150 -14.66 5.44 -9.62
C GLN A 150 -15.18 4.03 -9.39
N ASN A 151 -15.25 3.21 -10.45
CA ASN A 151 -15.82 1.85 -10.37
C ASN A 151 -15.10 1.00 -9.33
N ASN A 152 -13.75 0.94 -9.39
CA ASN A 152 -12.96 0.15 -8.45
C ASN A 152 -13.08 0.66 -7.01
N THR A 153 -13.20 1.97 -6.83
CA THR A 153 -13.35 2.58 -5.49
C THR A 153 -14.75 2.33 -4.93
N GLU A 154 -15.80 2.45 -5.74
CA GLU A 154 -17.17 2.19 -5.32
C GLU A 154 -17.40 0.72 -4.91
N GLU A 155 -16.75 -0.20 -5.62
CA GLU A 155 -16.90 -1.64 -5.35
C GLU A 155 -16.31 -2.05 -3.99
N GLU A 156 -15.16 -1.54 -3.61
CA GLU A 156 -14.48 -1.98 -2.38
C GLU A 156 -14.50 -0.95 -1.25
N ARG A 157 -14.49 0.36 -1.55
CA ARG A 157 -14.46 1.45 -0.56
C ARG A 157 -13.43 1.22 0.54
N LEU A 158 -12.18 0.99 0.15
CA LEU A 158 -11.10 0.68 1.07
C LEU A 158 -10.94 1.78 2.13
N LEU A 159 -10.78 1.36 3.37
CA LEU A 159 -10.61 2.21 4.54
C LEU A 159 -9.49 1.62 5.40
N GLY A 160 -8.60 2.50 5.85
CA GLY A 160 -7.58 2.18 6.84
C GLY A 160 -7.58 3.18 7.98
N VAL A 161 -7.45 2.67 9.21
CA VAL A 161 -7.19 3.47 10.41
C VAL A 161 -5.84 3.06 10.95
N SER A 162 -4.89 3.98 10.94
CA SER A 162 -3.54 3.74 11.41
C SER A 162 -3.32 4.30 12.81
N LEU A 163 -2.29 3.82 13.48
CA LEU A 163 -1.86 4.29 14.79
C LEU A 163 -0.42 4.78 14.69
N THR A 164 -0.13 5.94 15.28
CA THR A 164 1.23 6.46 15.48
C THR A 164 1.45 6.78 16.95
N GLY A 165 2.70 6.93 17.39
CA GLY A 165 3.05 7.16 18.79
C GLY A 165 2.94 5.92 19.68
N ILE A 166 2.99 4.72 19.11
CA ILE A 166 2.84 3.45 19.85
C ILE A 166 4.02 3.21 20.81
N MET A 167 5.18 3.77 20.48
CA MET A 167 6.41 3.58 21.25
C MET A 167 6.74 4.76 22.18
N ASP A 168 5.87 5.75 22.27
CA ASP A 168 6.05 6.95 23.13
C ASP A 168 5.78 6.66 24.62
#